data_48022c068fa82d552e26bd7dd9907fb9
#
_entry.id   48022c068fa82d552e26bd7dd9907fb9
#
_cell.length_a   1.000
_cell.length_b   1.000
_cell.length_c   1.000
_cell.angle_alpha   90.00
_cell.angle_beta   90.00
_cell.angle_gamma   90.00
#
_symmetry.space_group_name_H-M   'P 1'
#
loop_
_entity.id
_entity.type
_entity.pdbx_description
1 polymer ?
#
loop_
_entity_poly.entity_id
_entity_poly.type
_entity_poly.pdbx_seq_one_letter_code
_entity_poly.pdbx_strand_id
1 'polypeptide(L)'
;SATGSIYSDFLQDGWRTKVDGIIGQLPPVKDLEQLIGSLGIGNKNHVIVVYGGVSSSDFGSASRVYWTFKTLGHEEVSILNGGYKAWESAGFKIENGEHNPKLVKFIANYTDKYYANADDVIKVIENTNIGLIDARPAAFFVGEKKKKQALRAGRIKNSINLEQQTLVNEDGTFKSVEEIKILISQAGLNGKDG
;
A
#
# COMPACT_ATOMS: atom_id res chain seq x y z
N SER A 1 -9.35 3.49 18.91
CA SER A 1 -8.61 2.41 18.20
C SER A 1 -9.18 1.04 18.55
N ALA A 2 -8.93 0.03 17.71
CA ALA A 2 -9.19 -1.36 18.07
C ALA A 2 -8.37 -1.74 19.31
N THR A 3 -8.93 -2.59 20.17
CA THR A 3 -8.26 -2.98 21.42
C THR A 3 -6.86 -3.55 21.18
N GLY A 4 -5.87 -3.02 21.91
CA GLY A 4 -4.47 -3.44 21.82
C GLY A 4 -3.73 -2.97 20.57
N SER A 5 -4.34 -2.15 19.71
CA SER A 5 -3.65 -1.60 18.55
C SER A 5 -2.70 -0.47 18.94
N ILE A 6 -1.62 -0.35 18.18
CA ILE A 6 -0.65 0.73 18.27
C ILE A 6 -0.88 1.69 17.14
N TYR A 7 -0.97 2.98 17.43
CA TYR A 7 -1.13 4.02 16.43
C TYR A 7 0.21 4.36 15.79
N SER A 8 0.18 4.52 14.47
CA SER A 8 1.28 5.10 13.70
C SER A 8 0.74 6.01 12.63
N ASP A 9 1.24 7.25 12.55
CA ASP A 9 0.85 8.22 11.53
C ASP A 9 1.59 7.94 10.22
N PHE A 10 0.85 7.46 9.24
CA PHE A 10 1.39 7.13 7.91
C PHE A 10 2.11 8.32 7.24
N LEU A 11 1.71 9.55 7.54
CA LEU A 11 2.26 10.74 6.90
C LEU A 11 3.49 11.29 7.62
N GLN A 12 3.61 11.07 8.93
CA GLN A 12 4.58 11.74 9.80
C GLN A 12 5.64 10.81 10.38
N ASP A 13 5.32 9.53 10.64
CA ASP A 13 6.22 8.64 11.37
C ASP A 13 7.37 8.07 10.53
N GLY A 14 7.39 8.31 9.22
CA GLY A 14 8.50 7.86 8.37
C GLY A 14 8.22 6.64 7.50
N TRP A 15 6.94 6.26 7.28
CA TRP A 15 6.58 5.22 6.30
C TRP A 15 6.90 5.57 4.86
N ARG A 16 7.23 6.83 4.61
CA ARG A 16 7.63 7.34 3.30
C ARG A 16 8.61 8.49 3.46
N THR A 17 9.46 8.67 2.47
CA THR A 17 10.46 9.74 2.46
C THR A 17 10.44 10.53 1.17
N LYS A 18 11.30 11.53 1.08
CA LYS A 18 11.56 12.32 -0.12
C LYS A 18 13.01 12.12 -0.55
N VAL A 19 13.21 11.66 -1.78
CA VAL A 19 14.54 11.50 -2.40
C VAL A 19 14.57 12.32 -3.67
N ASP A 20 15.59 13.16 -3.86
CA ASP A 20 15.80 14.01 -5.04
C ASP A 20 14.56 14.83 -5.44
N GLY A 21 13.86 15.34 -4.44
CA GLY A 21 12.64 16.12 -4.65
C GLY A 21 11.36 15.29 -4.87
N ILE A 22 11.46 13.97 -5.05
CA ILE A 22 10.35 13.05 -5.29
C ILE A 22 9.83 12.55 -3.94
N ILE A 23 8.58 12.86 -3.64
CA ILE A 23 7.91 12.43 -2.41
C ILE A 23 7.34 11.01 -2.55
N GLY A 24 7.18 10.32 -1.43
CA GLY A 24 6.55 9.01 -1.39
C GLY A 24 7.51 7.85 -1.69
N GLN A 25 8.81 8.11 -1.66
CA GLN A 25 9.84 7.08 -1.83
C GLN A 25 9.88 6.13 -0.61
N LEU A 26 10.40 4.92 -0.83
CA LEU A 26 10.68 3.98 0.26
C LEU A 26 11.82 4.56 1.11
N PRO A 27 11.66 4.66 2.44
CA PRO A 27 12.74 5.08 3.33
C PRO A 27 13.91 4.08 3.33
N PRO A 28 15.10 4.50 3.77
CA PRO A 28 16.21 3.59 4.02
C PRO A 28 15.78 2.43 4.94
N VAL A 29 16.27 1.22 4.65
CA VAL A 29 15.89 0.01 5.41
C VAL A 29 16.13 0.17 6.91
N LYS A 30 17.25 0.80 7.31
CA LYS A 30 17.57 1.05 8.73
C LYS A 30 16.54 1.93 9.44
N ASP A 31 16.01 2.94 8.73
CA ASP A 31 15.01 3.85 9.31
C ASP A 31 13.69 3.11 9.51
N LEU A 32 13.32 2.24 8.57
CA LEU A 32 12.15 1.37 8.70
C LEU A 32 12.32 0.31 9.81
N GLU A 33 13.50 -0.27 9.97
CA GLU A 33 13.80 -1.17 11.09
C GLU A 33 13.61 -0.47 12.45
N GLN A 34 14.07 0.77 12.56
CA GLN A 34 13.91 1.59 13.76
C GLN A 34 12.44 1.94 14.00
N LEU A 35 11.73 2.41 12.97
CA LEU A 35 10.30 2.72 13.07
C LEU A 35 9.51 1.49 13.53
N ILE A 36 9.65 0.36 12.85
CA ILE A 36 8.91 -0.86 13.13
C ILE A 36 9.24 -1.38 14.53
N GLY A 37 10.52 -1.36 14.91
CA GLY A 37 10.96 -1.77 16.24
C GLY A 37 10.42 -0.85 17.34
N SER A 38 10.28 0.46 17.08
CA SER A 38 9.70 1.41 18.03
C SER A 38 8.20 1.19 18.26
N LEU A 39 7.51 0.63 17.27
CA LEU A 39 6.11 0.19 17.38
C LEU A 39 5.96 -1.16 18.11
N GLY A 40 7.04 -1.70 18.68
CA GLY A 40 7.02 -2.99 19.40
C GLY A 40 6.87 -4.20 18.47
N ILE A 41 7.11 -4.05 17.17
CA ILE A 41 6.95 -5.11 16.17
C ILE A 41 8.31 -5.77 15.91
N GLY A 42 8.43 -7.04 16.25
CA GLY A 42 9.59 -7.89 15.94
C GLY A 42 9.27 -8.90 14.83
N ASN A 43 10.30 -9.60 14.34
CA ASN A 43 10.19 -10.50 13.19
C ASN A 43 9.22 -11.69 13.37
N LYS A 44 8.81 -12.01 14.61
CA LYS A 44 7.88 -13.12 14.91
C LYS A 44 6.41 -12.68 15.04
N ASN A 45 6.15 -11.39 14.96
CA ASN A 45 4.78 -10.88 15.09
C ASN A 45 4.02 -11.00 13.77
N HIS A 46 2.77 -11.45 13.84
CA HIS A 46 1.83 -11.22 12.74
C HIS A 46 1.30 -9.78 12.86
N VAL A 47 1.51 -8.98 11.84
CA VAL A 47 1.08 -7.58 11.80
C VAL A 47 -0.26 -7.48 11.10
N ILE A 48 -1.24 -6.89 11.77
CA ILE A 48 -2.54 -6.57 11.14
C ILE A 48 -2.61 -5.04 10.97
N VAL A 49 -2.54 -4.58 9.74
CA VAL A 49 -2.66 -3.15 9.42
C VAL A 49 -4.14 -2.76 9.48
N VAL A 50 -4.46 -1.80 10.34
CA VAL A 50 -5.82 -1.28 10.51
C VAL A 50 -5.86 0.17 10.02
N TYR A 51 -6.66 0.44 9.00
CA TYR A 51 -6.92 1.79 8.47
C TYR A 51 -8.30 2.27 8.90
N GLY A 52 -8.63 3.55 8.70
CA GLY A 52 -9.91 4.12 9.15
C GLY A 52 -11.13 3.46 8.53
N GLY A 53 -11.03 2.99 7.30
CA GLY A 53 -12.15 2.37 6.57
C GLY A 53 -13.13 3.39 5.96
N VAL A 54 -12.66 4.62 5.70
CA VAL A 54 -13.52 5.75 5.28
C VAL A 54 -13.31 6.18 3.82
N SER A 55 -12.24 5.75 3.18
CA SER A 55 -11.93 6.12 1.80
C SER A 55 -10.95 5.17 1.12
N SER A 56 -10.93 5.18 -0.22
CA SER A 56 -9.92 4.46 -1.01
C SER A 56 -8.49 4.97 -0.80
N SER A 57 -8.33 6.27 -0.48
CA SER A 57 -7.02 6.84 -0.15
C SER A 57 -6.47 6.34 1.17
N ASP A 58 -7.34 6.18 2.14
CA ASP A 58 -7.05 5.62 3.46
C ASP A 58 -6.63 4.13 3.33
N PHE A 59 -7.39 3.35 2.56
CA PHE A 59 -7.00 2.01 2.16
C PHE A 59 -5.64 1.97 1.44
N GLY A 60 -5.37 2.93 0.54
CA GLY A 60 -4.09 3.05 -0.16
C GLY A 60 -2.91 3.24 0.79
N SER A 61 -3.10 3.93 1.92
CA SER A 61 -2.07 4.07 2.97
C SER A 61 -1.79 2.73 3.65
N ALA A 62 -2.82 1.96 3.98
CA ALA A 62 -2.66 0.60 4.54
C ALA A 62 -1.96 -0.35 3.57
N SER A 63 -2.33 -0.30 2.29
CA SER A 63 -1.69 -1.10 1.23
C SER A 63 -0.21 -0.76 1.09
N ARG A 64 0.17 0.52 1.25
CA ARG A 64 1.57 0.93 1.24
C ARG A 64 2.34 0.40 2.44
N VAL A 65 1.77 0.39 3.65
CA VAL A 65 2.38 -0.20 4.84
C VAL A 65 2.55 -1.71 4.65
N TYR A 66 1.51 -2.40 4.18
CA TYR A 66 1.56 -3.83 3.83
C TYR A 66 2.71 -4.13 2.85
N TRP A 67 2.77 -3.40 1.74
CA TRP A 67 3.83 -3.52 0.74
C TRP A 67 5.21 -3.27 1.34
N THR A 68 5.35 -2.30 2.25
CA THR A 68 6.62 -2.02 2.93
C THR A 68 7.07 -3.23 3.73
N PHE A 69 6.20 -3.86 4.51
CA PHE A 69 6.54 -5.11 5.24
C PHE A 69 6.96 -6.22 4.28
N LYS A 70 6.22 -6.45 3.19
CA LYS A 70 6.57 -7.46 2.17
C LYS A 70 7.94 -7.19 1.55
N THR A 71 8.26 -5.93 1.22
CA THR A 71 9.55 -5.52 0.68
C THR A 71 10.69 -5.71 1.70
N LEU A 72 10.41 -5.57 3.00
CA LEU A 72 11.34 -5.86 4.08
C LEU A 72 11.46 -7.37 4.39
N GLY A 73 10.83 -8.24 3.60
CA GLY A 73 10.86 -9.70 3.79
C GLY A 73 10.04 -10.21 4.95
N HIS A 74 9.11 -9.40 5.47
CA HIS A 74 8.19 -9.80 6.54
C HIS A 74 6.88 -10.32 5.94
N GLU A 75 6.73 -11.65 5.94
CA GLU A 75 5.59 -12.31 5.29
C GLU A 75 4.31 -12.28 6.15
N GLU A 76 4.45 -12.26 7.48
CA GLU A 76 3.35 -12.31 8.45
C GLU A 76 2.68 -10.93 8.60
N VAL A 77 2.07 -10.45 7.53
CA VAL A 77 1.34 -9.19 7.48
C VAL A 77 0.01 -9.32 6.75
N SER A 78 -1.03 -8.70 7.27
CA SER A 78 -2.36 -8.62 6.66
C SER A 78 -2.99 -7.25 6.88
N ILE A 79 -4.08 -6.97 6.16
CA ILE A 79 -4.87 -5.75 6.30
C ILE A 79 -6.25 -6.15 6.82
N LEU A 80 -6.75 -5.45 7.85
CA LEU A 80 -8.13 -5.65 8.32
C LEU A 80 -9.12 -5.18 7.26
N ASN A 81 -9.88 -6.12 6.70
CA ASN A 81 -10.86 -5.81 5.64
C ASN A 81 -11.96 -4.88 6.16
N GLY A 82 -12.15 -3.74 5.50
CA GLY A 82 -13.05 -2.67 5.94
C GLY A 82 -12.49 -1.77 7.06
N GLY A 83 -11.28 -2.06 7.57
CA GLY A 83 -10.57 -1.23 8.52
C GLY A 83 -11.28 -1.04 9.87
N TYR A 84 -11.00 0.08 10.54
CA TYR A 84 -11.57 0.42 11.84
C TYR A 84 -13.11 0.53 11.81
N LYS A 85 -13.65 1.10 10.73
CA LYS A 85 -15.11 1.23 10.57
C LYS A 85 -15.83 -0.12 10.60
N ALA A 86 -15.28 -1.14 9.93
CA ALA A 86 -15.85 -2.48 9.97
C ALA A 86 -15.71 -3.12 11.37
N TRP A 87 -14.58 -2.91 12.04
CA TRP A 87 -14.36 -3.34 13.43
C TRP A 87 -15.41 -2.76 14.38
N GLU A 88 -15.63 -1.46 14.31
CA GLU A 88 -16.60 -0.73 15.12
C GLU A 88 -18.05 -1.17 14.81
N SER A 89 -18.39 -1.28 13.52
CA SER A 89 -19.72 -1.72 13.07
C SER A 89 -20.05 -3.15 13.49
N ALA A 90 -19.04 -4.01 13.62
CA ALA A 90 -19.19 -5.38 14.14
C ALA A 90 -19.35 -5.43 15.67
N GLY A 91 -19.33 -4.29 16.36
CA GLY A 91 -19.49 -4.20 17.82
C GLY A 91 -18.28 -4.68 18.61
N PHE A 92 -17.11 -4.81 17.97
CA PHE A 92 -15.90 -5.20 18.68
C PHE A 92 -15.39 -4.09 19.61
N LYS A 93 -14.69 -4.52 20.66
CA LYS A 93 -14.18 -3.62 21.69
C LYS A 93 -13.21 -2.60 21.11
N ILE A 94 -13.41 -1.34 21.49
CA ILE A 94 -12.53 -0.22 21.16
C ILE A 94 -11.88 0.34 22.44
N GLU A 95 -10.71 0.93 22.30
CA GLU A 95 -9.96 1.56 23.39
C GLU A 95 -9.60 2.99 23.02
N ASN A 96 -9.56 3.85 24.04
CA ASN A 96 -9.06 5.21 23.96
C ASN A 96 -7.72 5.29 24.68
N GLY A 97 -6.89 6.24 24.25
CA GLY A 97 -5.56 6.46 24.82
C GLY A 97 -4.44 5.96 23.93
N GLU A 98 -3.23 6.30 24.34
CA GLU A 98 -2.00 5.90 23.67
C GLU A 98 -1.45 4.62 24.30
N HIS A 99 -1.04 3.70 23.45
CA HIS A 99 -0.24 2.55 23.85
C HIS A 99 1.23 2.84 23.59
N ASN A 100 2.05 2.74 24.62
CA ASN A 100 3.51 2.88 24.51
C ASN A 100 4.15 1.49 24.44
N PRO A 101 4.39 0.94 23.25
CA PRO A 101 4.98 -0.38 23.11
C PRO A 101 6.43 -0.39 23.62
N LYS A 102 6.87 -1.55 24.10
CA LYS A 102 8.30 -1.73 24.39
C LYS A 102 9.07 -1.79 23.08
N LEU A 103 10.17 -1.06 23.01
CA LEU A 103 11.11 -1.15 21.91
C LEU A 103 11.59 -2.61 21.74
N VAL A 104 11.48 -3.12 20.52
CA VAL A 104 12.03 -4.42 20.13
C VAL A 104 12.92 -4.26 18.91
N LYS A 105 13.74 -5.27 18.64
CA LYS A 105 14.56 -5.28 17.44
C LYS A 105 13.76 -5.90 16.29
N PHE A 106 13.61 -5.14 15.18
CA PHE A 106 13.19 -5.66 13.89
C PHE A 106 14.40 -5.73 12.97
N ILE A 107 14.56 -6.82 12.23
CA ILE A 107 15.64 -7.02 11.27
C ILE A 107 15.00 -7.31 9.91
N ALA A 108 15.22 -6.44 8.95
CA ALA A 108 14.71 -6.62 7.61
C ALA A 108 15.54 -7.67 6.83
N ASN A 109 14.84 -8.47 6.04
CA ASN A 109 15.41 -9.31 4.99
C ASN A 109 14.93 -8.75 3.64
N TYR A 110 15.47 -7.58 3.27
CA TYR A 110 15.03 -6.84 2.09
C TYR A 110 15.00 -7.70 0.83
N THR A 111 13.94 -7.57 0.06
CA THR A 111 13.79 -8.18 -1.26
C THR A 111 13.31 -7.15 -2.28
N ASP A 112 13.86 -7.20 -3.48
CA ASP A 112 13.44 -6.40 -4.63
C ASP A 112 12.23 -7.00 -5.38
N LYS A 113 11.79 -8.19 -4.99
CA LYS A 113 10.64 -8.89 -5.62
C LYS A 113 9.38 -8.02 -5.77
N TYR A 114 9.15 -7.12 -4.82
CA TYR A 114 7.95 -6.26 -4.78
C TYR A 114 8.28 -4.79 -5.08
N TYR A 115 9.49 -4.51 -5.56
CA TYR A 115 9.96 -3.15 -5.81
C TYR A 115 10.47 -3.02 -7.24
N ALA A 116 9.93 -2.06 -7.98
CA ALA A 116 10.43 -1.68 -9.30
C ALA A 116 10.76 -0.18 -9.29
N ASN A 117 11.96 0.17 -9.70
CA ASN A 117 12.36 1.55 -9.92
C ASN A 117 12.09 2.00 -11.36
N ALA A 118 12.42 3.25 -11.68
CA ALA A 118 12.18 3.80 -13.02
C ALA A 118 12.96 3.05 -14.12
N ASP A 119 14.19 2.63 -13.83
CA ASP A 119 15.01 1.90 -14.81
C ASP A 119 14.46 0.51 -15.08
N ASP A 120 13.90 -0.15 -14.08
CA ASP A 120 13.22 -1.44 -14.24
C ASP A 120 11.98 -1.30 -15.12
N VAL A 121 11.17 -0.26 -14.90
CA VAL A 121 10.01 0.04 -15.75
C VAL A 121 10.44 0.35 -17.18
N ILE A 122 11.51 1.14 -17.40
CA ILE A 122 12.03 1.45 -18.74
C ILE A 122 12.45 0.18 -19.49
N LYS A 123 13.07 -0.78 -18.82
CA LYS A 123 13.48 -2.06 -19.43
C LYS A 123 12.30 -2.91 -19.91
N VAL A 124 11.16 -2.81 -19.22
CA VAL A 124 10.00 -3.67 -19.49
C VAL A 124 8.86 -2.99 -20.22
N ILE A 125 8.93 -1.68 -20.42
CA ILE A 125 7.82 -0.87 -20.99
C ILE A 125 7.37 -1.35 -22.38
N GLU A 126 8.28 -1.95 -23.17
CA GLU A 126 7.98 -2.51 -24.50
C GLU A 126 7.71 -4.03 -24.45
N ASN A 127 7.80 -4.66 -23.28
CA ASN A 127 7.50 -6.09 -23.12
C ASN A 127 5.99 -6.28 -22.92
N THR A 128 5.32 -6.82 -23.94
CA THR A 128 3.86 -7.04 -23.90
C THR A 128 3.40 -8.14 -22.98
N ASN A 129 4.33 -8.99 -22.49
CA ASN A 129 4.02 -10.05 -21.52
C ASN A 129 3.95 -9.52 -20.08
N ILE A 130 4.50 -8.32 -19.82
CA ILE A 130 4.47 -7.68 -18.53
C ILE A 130 3.31 -6.69 -18.47
N GLY A 131 2.49 -6.78 -17.41
CA GLY A 131 1.38 -5.86 -17.17
C GLY A 131 1.82 -4.63 -16.39
N LEU A 132 1.83 -3.45 -17.02
CA LEU A 132 2.01 -2.18 -16.33
C LEU A 132 0.64 -1.63 -15.92
N ILE A 133 0.37 -1.56 -14.62
CA ILE A 133 -0.90 -1.07 -14.09
C ILE A 133 -0.72 0.36 -13.57
N ASP A 134 -1.57 1.26 -14.05
CA ASP A 134 -1.74 2.60 -13.47
C ASP A 134 -2.97 2.58 -12.55
N ALA A 135 -2.74 2.56 -11.25
CA ALA A 135 -3.78 2.51 -10.23
C ALA A 135 -4.39 3.88 -9.88
N ARG A 136 -3.97 4.96 -10.57
CA ARG A 136 -4.50 6.31 -10.35
C ARG A 136 -5.91 6.44 -10.92
N PRO A 137 -6.71 7.46 -10.44
CA PRO A 137 -7.98 7.81 -11.07
C PRO A 137 -7.85 8.07 -12.57
N ALA A 138 -8.86 7.66 -13.35
CA ALA A 138 -8.87 7.74 -14.82
C ALA A 138 -8.49 9.13 -15.36
N ALA A 139 -8.94 10.21 -14.72
CA ALA A 139 -8.60 11.58 -15.12
C ALA A 139 -7.08 11.88 -15.12
N PHE A 140 -6.30 11.20 -14.25
CA PHE A 140 -4.84 11.29 -14.27
C PHE A 140 -4.23 10.42 -15.37
N PHE A 141 -4.81 9.25 -15.60
CA PHE A 141 -4.37 8.34 -16.65
C PHE A 141 -4.53 8.91 -18.04
N VAL A 142 -5.68 9.53 -18.34
CA VAL A 142 -5.94 10.16 -19.66
C VAL A 142 -5.29 11.54 -19.81
N GLY A 143 -4.74 12.11 -18.72
CA GLY A 143 -4.01 13.38 -18.76
C GLY A 143 -4.87 14.64 -18.55
N GLU A 144 -6.13 14.49 -18.16
CA GLU A 144 -7.00 15.62 -17.80
C GLU A 144 -6.56 16.30 -16.49
N LYS A 145 -5.95 15.52 -15.59
CA LYS A 145 -5.40 15.99 -14.31
C LYS A 145 -3.95 15.59 -14.15
N LYS A 146 -3.20 16.39 -13.40
CA LYS A 146 -1.86 16.04 -12.94
C LYS A 146 -1.62 16.55 -11.53
N LYS A 147 -0.73 15.89 -10.78
CA LYS A 147 -0.22 16.43 -9.52
C LYS A 147 0.68 17.65 -9.81
N LYS A 148 0.70 18.62 -8.88
CA LYS A 148 1.53 19.84 -9.01
C LYS A 148 3.00 19.51 -9.26
N GLN A 149 3.50 18.44 -8.66
CA GLN A 149 4.89 17.99 -8.76
C GLN A 149 5.22 17.28 -10.07
N ALA A 150 4.21 16.83 -10.82
CA ALA A 150 4.43 16.15 -12.09
C ALA A 150 4.74 17.16 -13.21
N LEU A 151 5.82 16.93 -13.94
CA LEU A 151 6.20 17.77 -15.08
C LEU A 151 5.21 17.63 -16.23
N ARG A 152 4.67 16.43 -16.46
CA ARG A 152 3.76 16.11 -17.57
C ARG A 152 2.49 15.46 -17.04
N ALA A 153 1.39 15.64 -17.75
CA ALA A 153 0.14 14.89 -17.58
C ALA A 153 0.21 13.56 -18.35
N GLY A 154 -0.72 12.65 -18.07
CA GLY A 154 -0.84 11.38 -18.76
C GLY A 154 -0.20 10.21 -18.00
N ARG A 155 0.20 9.18 -18.74
CA ARG A 155 0.58 7.85 -18.23
C ARG A 155 1.90 7.36 -18.81
N ILE A 156 2.43 6.31 -18.20
CA ILE A 156 3.54 5.54 -18.76
C ILE A 156 3.02 4.80 -20.01
N LYS A 157 3.81 4.78 -21.07
CA LYS A 157 3.47 4.07 -22.31
C LYS A 157 3.15 2.62 -22.01
N ASN A 158 2.17 2.06 -22.69
CA ASN A 158 1.69 0.69 -22.55
C ASN A 158 1.09 0.32 -21.17
N SER A 159 0.93 1.29 -20.25
CA SER A 159 0.21 1.03 -19.00
C SER A 159 -1.32 0.94 -19.24
N ILE A 160 -1.95 0.13 -18.41
CA ILE A 160 -3.39 -0.10 -18.36
C ILE A 160 -3.94 0.56 -17.10
N ASN A 161 -5.07 1.24 -17.19
CA ASN A 161 -5.69 1.81 -16.01
C ASN A 161 -6.55 0.76 -15.30
N LEU A 162 -6.19 0.49 -14.06
CA LEU A 162 -7.03 -0.25 -13.10
C LEU A 162 -7.08 0.57 -11.82
N GLU A 163 -8.07 1.45 -11.77
CA GLU A 163 -8.18 2.43 -10.70
C GLU A 163 -8.39 1.76 -9.34
N GLN A 164 -7.57 2.11 -8.34
CA GLN A 164 -7.58 1.48 -7.02
C GLN A 164 -8.96 1.44 -6.35
N GLN A 165 -9.78 2.47 -6.54
CA GLN A 165 -11.11 2.53 -5.94
C GLN A 165 -12.07 1.47 -6.48
N THR A 166 -11.82 0.91 -7.67
CA THR A 166 -12.65 -0.15 -8.24
C THR A 166 -12.46 -1.49 -7.54
N LEU A 167 -11.42 -1.64 -6.73
CA LEU A 167 -11.11 -2.86 -5.98
C LEU A 167 -11.80 -2.94 -4.62
N VAL A 168 -12.48 -1.87 -4.20
CA VAL A 168 -13.19 -1.79 -2.92
C VAL A 168 -14.68 -1.53 -3.13
N ASN A 169 -15.48 -1.97 -2.19
CA ASN A 169 -16.91 -1.72 -2.10
C ASN A 169 -17.18 -0.35 -1.43
N GLU A 170 -18.41 0.11 -1.48
CA GLU A 170 -18.83 1.38 -0.86
C GLU A 170 -18.64 1.38 0.67
N ASP A 171 -18.71 0.22 1.30
CA ASP A 171 -18.47 0.06 2.74
C ASP A 171 -16.99 0.00 3.12
N GLY A 172 -16.09 0.14 2.14
CA GLY A 172 -14.64 0.12 2.33
C GLY A 172 -14.02 -1.28 2.39
N THR A 173 -14.81 -2.34 2.23
CA THR A 173 -14.30 -3.71 2.14
C THR A 173 -13.72 -4.01 0.75
N PHE A 174 -12.84 -5.00 0.65
CA PHE A 174 -12.41 -5.52 -0.64
C PHE A 174 -13.57 -6.17 -1.39
N LYS A 175 -13.57 -6.01 -2.69
CA LYS A 175 -14.35 -6.89 -3.56
C LYS A 175 -13.92 -8.34 -3.40
N SER A 176 -14.82 -9.26 -3.72
CA SER A 176 -14.50 -10.69 -3.73
C SER A 176 -13.36 -10.99 -4.71
N VAL A 177 -12.67 -12.10 -4.49
CA VAL A 177 -11.60 -12.57 -5.39
C VAL A 177 -12.12 -12.75 -6.81
N GLU A 178 -13.36 -13.22 -6.96
CA GLU A 178 -14.04 -13.44 -8.24
C GLU A 178 -14.28 -12.11 -8.98
N GLU A 179 -14.77 -11.09 -8.27
CA GLU A 179 -14.98 -9.76 -8.83
C GLU A 179 -13.65 -9.12 -9.25
N ILE A 180 -12.60 -9.26 -8.42
CA ILE A 180 -11.27 -8.75 -8.74
C ILE A 180 -10.69 -9.45 -9.99
N LYS A 181 -10.85 -10.77 -10.11
CA LYS A 181 -10.44 -11.51 -11.31
C LYS A 181 -11.17 -11.02 -12.57
N ILE A 182 -12.46 -10.71 -12.47
CA ILE A 182 -13.22 -10.13 -13.58
C ILE A 182 -12.65 -8.76 -13.98
N LEU A 183 -12.36 -7.88 -13.02
CA LEU A 183 -11.76 -6.57 -13.29
C LEU A 183 -10.38 -6.69 -13.95
N ILE A 184 -9.53 -7.61 -13.48
CA ILE A 184 -8.23 -7.92 -14.08
C ILE A 184 -8.40 -8.40 -15.52
N SER A 185 -9.34 -9.30 -15.75
CA SER A 185 -9.67 -9.83 -17.08
C SER A 185 -10.14 -8.73 -18.04
N GLN A 186 -11.08 -7.90 -17.59
CA GLN A 186 -11.60 -6.78 -18.38
C GLN A 186 -10.52 -5.74 -18.70
N ALA A 187 -9.54 -5.56 -17.83
CA ALA A 187 -8.38 -4.72 -18.06
C ALA A 187 -7.36 -5.34 -19.04
N GLY A 188 -7.57 -6.58 -19.49
CA GLY A 188 -6.66 -7.25 -20.43
C GLY A 188 -5.34 -7.72 -19.78
N LEU A 189 -5.35 -7.99 -18.48
CA LEU A 189 -4.18 -8.37 -17.70
C LEU A 189 -4.03 -9.88 -17.50
N ASN A 190 -4.95 -10.69 -18.04
CA ASN A 190 -4.88 -12.15 -17.93
C ASN A 190 -3.64 -12.71 -18.63
N GLY A 191 -2.92 -13.59 -17.93
CA GLY A 191 -1.72 -14.26 -18.46
C GLY A 191 -0.52 -13.33 -18.65
N LYS A 192 -0.52 -12.15 -18.02
CA LYS A 192 0.64 -11.28 -17.96
C LYS A 192 1.39 -11.51 -16.66
N ASP A 193 2.71 -11.56 -16.77
CA ASP A 193 3.59 -11.56 -15.62
C ASP A 193 3.60 -10.16 -14.97
N GLY A 194 3.73 -10.10 -13.65
CA GLY A 194 3.75 -8.87 -12.88
C GLY A 194 4.57 -8.98 -11.62
#